data_ff5c36eeea22d0c2638505b2307fbe4a
#
_entry.id   ff5c36eeea22d0c2638505b2307fbe4a
#
_cell.length_a   1.000
_cell.length_b   1.000
_cell.length_c   1.000
_cell.angle_alpha   90.00
_cell.angle_beta   90.00
_cell.angle_gamma   90.00
#
_symmetry.space_group_name_H-M   'P 1'
#
loop_
_entity.id
_entity.type
_entity.pdbx_description
1 polymer ?
#
loop_
_entity_poly.entity_id
_entity_poly.type
_entity_poly.pdbx_seq_one_letter_code
_entity_poly.pdbx_strand_id
1 'polypeptide(L)'
;MMKNISILLFAAILSLFNLEPCMAQGKSKEDVPTDATTQSGIRFFQGSFQQALNEAKKQHKPLFVDFYAQWCGPCKRMAKTIFTQDSIGKYFNEKFISIQIDAEKPENVAIAKQYKIEAFPTLAFIANDGKAISISVGAMGARELLEAGKAAAGDVIGFKELYEQYRANPSDLDIQQKVLQQAPKFLMAQEGMDAEKWVVRIRKMFSAYIQAKLGPSLINRTDYLIITQLGGDDTEQQQKIADFINTNLPAWQKNVGDAAAYYVIEYNDKRIEDLAKEGNLSYKDYVAKISGEYKPSYSVISFVGNFDPAKSSAKYADAIYVIYKDKDIKKYLELMDDYFKLMGENATPADYGKAAQNLYYAAGKKLAPADHEIAINWVEKALTGETSVVDRINYLVMIGDSYTAIKKYEDATKYYRQGYVESLQLNNMTQVQAMIQATIARKLATLELLQK
;
A
#
# COMPACT_ATOMS: atom_id res chain seq x y z
N MET A 1 -0.32 15.80 24.29
CA MET A 1 0.73 15.70 23.27
C MET A 1 0.92 14.30 22.69
N MET A 2 0.17 13.27 23.16
CA MET A 2 0.36 11.85 22.74
C MET A 2 -0.75 11.26 21.84
N LYS A 3 -1.64 12.08 21.26
CA LYS A 3 -2.77 11.61 20.42
C LYS A 3 -2.56 11.72 18.90
N ASN A 4 -1.49 12.35 18.43
CA ASN A 4 -1.30 12.62 17.00
C ASN A 4 -0.33 11.66 16.29
N ILE A 5 0.40 10.81 17.03
CA ILE A 5 1.42 9.92 16.44
C ILE A 5 0.79 8.70 15.75
N SER A 6 -0.34 8.19 16.27
CA SER A 6 -1.02 7.03 15.65
C SER A 6 -1.65 7.32 14.29
N ILE A 7 -2.07 8.55 14.01
CA ILE A 7 -2.76 8.91 12.76
C ILE A 7 -1.76 9.08 11.61
N LEU A 8 -0.55 9.57 11.88
CA LEU A 8 0.50 9.75 10.88
C LEU A 8 1.12 8.42 10.42
N LEU A 9 1.19 7.42 11.30
CA LEU A 9 1.66 6.07 10.94
C LEU A 9 0.69 5.33 10.00
N PHE A 10 -0.61 5.59 10.10
CA PHE A 10 -1.62 5.00 9.23
C PHE A 10 -1.64 5.65 7.82
N ALA A 11 -1.38 6.94 7.72
CA ALA A 11 -1.34 7.65 6.44
C ALA A 11 -0.11 7.25 5.58
N ALA A 12 1.04 6.99 6.20
CA ALA A 12 2.25 6.58 5.48
C ALA A 12 2.14 5.15 4.90
N ILE A 13 1.31 4.27 5.50
CA ILE A 13 1.09 2.90 4.99
C ILE A 13 0.09 2.89 3.81
N LEU A 14 -0.80 3.86 3.72
CA LEU A 14 -1.84 3.93 2.68
C LEU A 14 -1.34 4.49 1.33
N SER A 15 -0.26 5.27 1.31
CA SER A 15 0.31 5.81 0.08
C SER A 15 1.08 4.79 -0.76
N LEU A 16 1.31 3.57 -0.26
CA LEU A 16 2.12 2.53 -0.91
C LEU A 16 1.31 1.53 -1.76
N PHE A 17 -0.01 1.64 -1.84
CA PHE A 17 -0.85 0.63 -2.52
C PHE A 17 -1.26 0.94 -3.97
N ASN A 18 -0.82 2.04 -4.57
CA ASN A 18 -1.26 2.45 -5.92
C ASN A 18 -0.17 2.33 -7.00
N LEU A 19 0.70 1.33 -6.94
CA LEU A 19 1.57 0.97 -8.07
C LEU A 19 1.15 -0.38 -8.63
N GLU A 20 0.10 -0.40 -9.45
CA GLU A 20 -0.08 -1.47 -10.42
C GLU A 20 0.84 -1.21 -11.62
N PRO A 21 1.75 -2.14 -11.96
CA PRO A 21 2.55 -1.98 -13.17
C PRO A 21 1.68 -2.24 -14.39
N CYS A 22 1.59 -1.24 -15.27
CA CYS A 22 1.09 -1.38 -16.63
C CYS A 22 1.95 -2.41 -17.39
N MET A 23 1.44 -3.63 -17.56
CA MET A 23 2.09 -4.70 -18.31
C MET A 23 1.76 -4.52 -19.78
N ALA A 24 2.72 -4.06 -20.55
CA ALA A 24 2.68 -4.09 -22.00
C ALA A 24 2.65 -5.56 -22.49
N GLN A 25 1.64 -5.89 -23.32
CA GLN A 25 1.51 -7.19 -23.97
C GLN A 25 2.51 -7.29 -25.13
N GLY A 26 3.58 -8.06 -24.91
CA GLY A 26 4.44 -8.56 -25.99
C GLY A 26 4.01 -9.96 -26.37
N LYS A 27 3.47 -10.12 -27.58
CA LYS A 27 3.22 -11.44 -28.21
C LYS A 27 4.55 -12.02 -28.69
N SER A 28 4.91 -13.19 -28.20
CA SER A 28 5.76 -14.13 -28.94
C SER A 28 5.15 -15.52 -28.85
N LYS A 29 4.81 -16.06 -30.03
CA LYS A 29 4.48 -17.48 -30.24
C LYS A 29 5.81 -18.24 -30.27
N GLU A 30 5.96 -19.22 -29.42
CA GLU A 30 6.84 -20.37 -29.66
C GLU A 30 6.04 -21.62 -29.39
N ASP A 31 6.00 -22.44 -30.41
CA ASP A 31 5.39 -23.78 -30.43
C ASP A 31 6.23 -24.74 -29.55
N VAL A 32 5.59 -25.33 -28.55
CA VAL A 32 6.11 -26.43 -27.76
C VAL A 32 5.22 -27.65 -28.01
N PRO A 33 5.79 -28.87 -28.24
CA PRO A 33 5.06 -30.03 -28.69
C PRO A 33 4.07 -30.54 -27.65
N THR A 34 2.87 -30.84 -28.11
CA THR A 34 1.83 -31.56 -27.37
C THR A 34 2.20 -33.02 -27.20
N ASP A 35 2.45 -33.47 -25.98
CA ASP A 35 2.11 -34.84 -25.59
C ASP A 35 1.80 -34.94 -24.08
N ALA A 36 0.85 -35.82 -23.74
CA ALA A 36 0.28 -36.13 -22.45
C ALA A 36 -0.83 -35.17 -21.97
N THR A 37 -2.05 -35.65 -21.98
CA THR A 37 -3.27 -35.10 -21.33
C THR A 37 -3.07 -34.84 -19.84
N THR A 38 -2.43 -33.72 -19.49
CA THR A 38 -2.41 -33.18 -18.12
C THR A 38 -3.69 -32.41 -17.93
N GLN A 39 -4.61 -32.97 -17.19
CA GLN A 39 -5.82 -32.29 -16.71
C GLN A 39 -5.38 -31.04 -15.95
N SER A 40 -5.61 -29.85 -16.53
CA SER A 40 -5.31 -28.55 -15.94
C SER A 40 -6.08 -28.38 -14.63
N GLY A 41 -5.42 -27.82 -13.59
CA GLY A 41 -6.04 -27.47 -12.32
C GLY A 41 -6.00 -28.52 -11.21
N ILE A 42 -6.72 -28.22 -10.11
CA ILE A 42 -6.79 -29.09 -8.93
C ILE A 42 -7.59 -30.35 -9.26
N ARG A 43 -7.03 -31.51 -8.94
CA ARG A 43 -7.73 -32.79 -8.99
C ARG A 43 -8.44 -33.06 -7.66
N PHE A 44 -9.75 -32.87 -7.64
CA PHE A 44 -10.55 -33.14 -6.46
C PHE A 44 -10.85 -34.62 -6.30
N PHE A 45 -10.63 -35.12 -5.09
CA PHE A 45 -10.92 -36.49 -4.68
C PHE A 45 -12.44 -36.75 -4.77
N GLN A 46 -12.80 -37.89 -5.38
CA GLN A 46 -14.18 -38.29 -5.54
C GLN A 46 -14.54 -39.31 -4.41
N GLY A 47 -15.35 -38.86 -3.46
CA GLY A 47 -15.75 -39.68 -2.32
C GLY A 47 -16.17 -38.85 -1.12
N SER A 48 -16.33 -39.48 0.03
CA SER A 48 -16.67 -38.81 1.28
C SER A 48 -15.44 -38.13 1.91
N PHE A 49 -15.68 -37.20 2.82
CA PHE A 49 -14.62 -36.57 3.63
C PHE A 49 -13.78 -37.62 4.37
N GLN A 50 -14.42 -38.66 4.94
CA GLN A 50 -13.67 -39.72 5.64
C GLN A 50 -12.79 -40.52 4.72
N GLN A 51 -13.22 -40.77 3.49
CA GLN A 51 -12.39 -41.47 2.48
C GLN A 51 -11.20 -40.59 2.04
N ALA A 52 -11.43 -39.29 1.84
CA ALA A 52 -10.35 -38.36 1.55
C ALA A 52 -9.34 -38.27 2.72
N LEU A 53 -9.82 -38.23 3.96
CA LEU A 53 -8.94 -38.23 5.15
C LEU A 53 -8.12 -39.51 5.29
N ASN A 54 -8.70 -40.65 4.96
CA ASN A 54 -8.00 -41.93 4.97
C ASN A 54 -6.91 -41.95 3.88
N GLU A 55 -7.20 -41.41 2.69
CA GLU A 55 -6.20 -41.28 1.62
C GLU A 55 -5.09 -40.29 1.99
N ALA A 56 -5.43 -39.19 2.65
CA ALA A 56 -4.47 -38.21 3.19
C ALA A 56 -3.52 -38.85 4.21
N LYS A 57 -4.05 -39.71 5.12
CA LYS A 57 -3.24 -40.50 6.06
C LYS A 57 -2.28 -41.44 5.34
N LYS A 58 -2.78 -42.15 4.33
CA LYS A 58 -1.99 -43.13 3.55
C LYS A 58 -0.86 -42.46 2.79
N GLN A 59 -1.12 -41.28 2.21
CA GLN A 59 -0.12 -40.53 1.45
C GLN A 59 0.72 -39.56 2.29
N HIS A 60 0.48 -39.47 3.60
CA HIS A 60 1.12 -38.50 4.51
C HIS A 60 0.98 -37.06 4.06
N LYS A 61 -0.14 -36.70 3.42
CA LYS A 61 -0.45 -35.36 2.93
C LYS A 61 -1.58 -34.74 3.76
N PRO A 62 -1.61 -33.41 3.95
CA PRO A 62 -2.78 -32.73 4.46
C PRO A 62 -3.92 -32.73 3.42
N LEU A 63 -5.16 -32.47 3.87
CA LEU A 63 -6.28 -32.19 2.99
C LEU A 63 -6.40 -30.70 2.71
N PHE A 64 -6.81 -30.38 1.49
CA PHE A 64 -7.43 -29.11 1.13
C PHE A 64 -8.93 -29.38 0.91
N VAL A 65 -9.78 -28.66 1.65
CA VAL A 65 -11.23 -28.80 1.58
C VAL A 65 -11.88 -27.49 1.15
N ASP A 66 -12.60 -27.52 0.05
CA ASP A 66 -13.49 -26.43 -0.39
C ASP A 66 -14.91 -26.72 0.09
N PHE A 67 -15.34 -26.06 1.17
CA PHE A 67 -16.71 -26.11 1.64
C PHE A 67 -17.55 -25.10 0.86
N TYR A 68 -18.52 -25.57 0.11
CA TYR A 68 -19.35 -24.75 -0.76
C TYR A 68 -20.85 -25.03 -0.61
N ALA A 69 -21.69 -24.22 -1.25
CA ALA A 69 -23.11 -24.49 -1.45
C ALA A 69 -23.47 -24.33 -2.94
N GLN A 70 -24.51 -25.02 -3.41
CA GLN A 70 -24.95 -25.02 -4.81
C GLN A 70 -25.30 -23.62 -5.35
N TRP A 71 -25.84 -22.75 -4.50
CA TRP A 71 -26.23 -21.39 -4.83
C TRP A 71 -25.08 -20.36 -4.77
N CYS A 72 -23.91 -20.73 -4.19
CA CYS A 72 -22.81 -19.84 -3.91
C CYS A 72 -22.13 -19.34 -5.19
N GLY A 73 -22.36 -18.08 -5.56
CA GLY A 73 -21.74 -17.43 -6.73
C GLY A 73 -20.21 -17.33 -6.66
N PRO A 74 -19.63 -16.85 -5.55
CA PRO A 74 -18.18 -16.82 -5.36
C PRO A 74 -17.51 -18.19 -5.47
N CYS A 75 -18.14 -19.26 -4.95
CA CYS A 75 -17.62 -20.63 -5.06
C CYS A 75 -17.52 -21.06 -6.53
N LYS A 76 -18.58 -20.82 -7.31
CA LYS A 76 -18.60 -21.12 -8.74
C LYS A 76 -17.53 -20.36 -9.53
N ARG A 77 -17.26 -19.10 -9.15
CA ARG A 77 -16.15 -18.33 -9.75
C ARG A 77 -14.82 -18.97 -9.47
N MET A 78 -14.51 -19.29 -8.21
CA MET A 78 -13.25 -19.95 -7.84
C MET A 78 -13.07 -21.28 -8.59
N ALA A 79 -14.12 -22.11 -8.63
CA ALA A 79 -14.08 -23.37 -9.33
C ALA A 79 -13.73 -23.21 -10.83
N LYS A 80 -14.22 -22.15 -11.48
CA LYS A 80 -13.99 -21.89 -12.91
C LYS A 80 -12.67 -21.18 -13.22
N THR A 81 -12.18 -20.29 -12.35
CA THR A 81 -11.10 -19.37 -12.69
C THR A 81 -9.85 -19.54 -11.85
N ILE A 82 -9.93 -20.17 -10.68
CA ILE A 82 -8.79 -20.35 -9.77
C ILE A 82 -8.36 -21.82 -9.73
N PHE A 83 -9.29 -22.74 -9.43
CA PHE A 83 -8.95 -24.16 -9.29
C PHE A 83 -8.55 -24.80 -10.61
N THR A 84 -8.87 -24.20 -11.74
CA THR A 84 -8.51 -24.67 -13.09
C THR A 84 -7.12 -24.21 -13.55
N GLN A 85 -6.43 -23.34 -12.80
CA GLN A 85 -5.11 -22.85 -13.18
C GLN A 85 -4.02 -23.91 -13.00
N ASP A 86 -3.15 -24.08 -13.99
CA ASP A 86 -2.06 -25.07 -13.99
C ASP A 86 -1.11 -24.91 -12.80
N SER A 87 -0.72 -23.67 -12.47
CA SER A 87 0.17 -23.40 -11.34
C SER A 87 -0.43 -23.81 -10.00
N ILE A 88 -1.74 -23.61 -9.83
CA ILE A 88 -2.49 -24.02 -8.64
C ILE A 88 -2.62 -25.55 -8.62
N GLY A 89 -3.08 -26.13 -9.74
CA GLY A 89 -3.24 -27.58 -9.85
C GLY A 89 -1.93 -28.33 -9.61
N LYS A 90 -0.84 -27.90 -10.20
CA LYS A 90 0.48 -28.51 -10.00
C LYS A 90 0.86 -28.56 -8.52
N TYR A 91 0.74 -27.44 -7.83
CA TYR A 91 1.11 -27.35 -6.40
C TYR A 91 0.17 -28.16 -5.52
N PHE A 92 -1.16 -27.96 -5.67
CA PHE A 92 -2.14 -28.64 -4.81
C PHE A 92 -2.18 -30.16 -5.01
N ASN A 93 -2.05 -30.65 -6.24
CA ASN A 93 -2.01 -32.10 -6.53
C ASN A 93 -0.74 -32.78 -5.98
N GLU A 94 0.37 -32.03 -5.88
CA GLU A 94 1.59 -32.54 -5.26
C GLU A 94 1.47 -32.60 -3.72
N LYS A 95 0.97 -31.53 -3.10
CA LYS A 95 1.07 -31.33 -1.66
C LYS A 95 -0.17 -31.78 -0.88
N PHE A 96 -1.34 -31.86 -1.49
CA PHE A 96 -2.61 -32.10 -0.80
C PHE A 96 -3.40 -33.24 -1.43
N ILE A 97 -4.28 -33.85 -0.61
CA ILE A 97 -5.50 -34.48 -1.09
C ILE A 97 -6.58 -33.41 -1.06
N SER A 98 -7.09 -33.02 -2.23
CA SER A 98 -8.09 -31.95 -2.34
C SER A 98 -9.50 -32.53 -2.46
N ILE A 99 -10.48 -31.98 -1.77
CA ILE A 99 -11.89 -32.40 -1.86
C ILE A 99 -12.83 -31.19 -1.81
N GLN A 100 -13.93 -31.27 -2.54
CA GLN A 100 -15.03 -30.31 -2.48
C GLN A 100 -16.20 -30.91 -1.68
N ILE A 101 -16.71 -30.20 -0.71
CA ILE A 101 -17.78 -30.59 0.17
C ILE A 101 -18.95 -29.62 0.05
N ASP A 102 -20.08 -30.10 -0.51
CA ASP A 102 -21.34 -29.38 -0.43
C ASP A 102 -21.84 -29.46 1.02
N ALA A 103 -21.68 -28.38 1.77
CA ALA A 103 -21.91 -28.34 3.21
C ALA A 103 -23.39 -28.41 3.59
N GLU A 104 -24.31 -28.19 2.64
CA GLU A 104 -25.76 -28.26 2.86
C GLU A 104 -26.33 -29.63 2.63
N LYS A 105 -25.59 -30.57 2.05
CA LYS A 105 -26.04 -31.94 1.89
C LYS A 105 -26.13 -32.65 3.25
N PRO A 106 -27.21 -33.43 3.51
CA PRO A 106 -27.44 -34.08 4.81
C PRO A 106 -26.24 -34.89 5.33
N GLU A 107 -25.54 -35.58 4.43
CA GLU A 107 -24.35 -36.39 4.77
C GLU A 107 -23.12 -35.56 5.19
N ASN A 108 -23.09 -34.25 4.86
CA ASN A 108 -21.97 -33.36 5.12
C ASN A 108 -22.22 -32.39 6.30
N VAL A 109 -23.46 -32.27 6.80
CA VAL A 109 -23.82 -31.33 7.88
C VAL A 109 -22.97 -31.56 9.13
N ALA A 110 -22.70 -32.82 9.48
CA ALA A 110 -21.90 -33.17 10.66
C ALA A 110 -20.46 -32.64 10.54
N ILE A 111 -19.86 -32.78 9.36
CA ILE A 111 -18.51 -32.29 9.05
C ILE A 111 -18.48 -30.76 9.03
N ALA A 112 -19.45 -30.12 8.41
CA ALA A 112 -19.55 -28.64 8.39
C ALA A 112 -19.63 -28.07 9.83
N LYS A 113 -20.41 -28.70 10.72
CA LYS A 113 -20.49 -28.34 12.14
C LYS A 113 -19.15 -28.56 12.88
N GLN A 114 -18.48 -29.69 12.62
CA GLN A 114 -17.19 -30.01 13.24
C GLN A 114 -16.17 -28.91 13.01
N TYR A 115 -16.10 -28.37 11.78
CA TYR A 115 -15.16 -27.31 11.40
C TYR A 115 -15.77 -25.90 11.48
N LYS A 116 -16.97 -25.74 12.06
CA LYS A 116 -17.66 -24.46 12.27
C LYS A 116 -17.83 -23.66 10.99
N ILE A 117 -18.31 -24.33 9.93
CA ILE A 117 -18.54 -23.68 8.63
C ILE A 117 -19.86 -22.91 8.67
N GLU A 118 -19.80 -21.59 8.60
CA GLU A 118 -20.95 -20.67 8.72
C GLU A 118 -21.21 -19.86 7.44
N ALA A 119 -20.26 -19.82 6.51
CA ALA A 119 -20.35 -19.06 5.26
C ALA A 119 -19.60 -19.73 4.11
N PHE A 120 -19.88 -19.33 2.84
CA PHE A 120 -19.31 -19.94 1.63
C PHE A 120 -18.70 -18.92 0.66
N PRO A 121 -17.57 -19.30 -0.03
CA PRO A 121 -16.80 -20.52 0.24
C PRO A 121 -16.08 -20.43 1.58
N THR A 122 -15.83 -21.57 2.21
CA THR A 122 -14.85 -21.69 3.30
C THR A 122 -13.80 -22.70 2.88
N LEU A 123 -12.54 -22.25 2.84
CA LEU A 123 -11.39 -23.04 2.44
C LEU A 123 -10.67 -23.53 3.70
N ALA A 124 -10.56 -24.84 3.85
CA ALA A 124 -9.92 -25.43 5.02
C ALA A 124 -8.71 -26.29 4.62
N PHE A 125 -7.62 -26.10 5.34
CA PHE A 125 -6.48 -27.00 5.33
C PHE A 125 -6.50 -27.83 6.60
N ILE A 126 -6.48 -29.16 6.45
CA ILE A 126 -6.70 -30.10 7.54
C ILE A 126 -5.54 -31.09 7.54
N ALA A 127 -4.91 -31.29 8.68
CA ALA A 127 -3.86 -32.26 8.86
C ALA A 127 -4.38 -33.70 8.63
N ASN A 128 -3.49 -34.61 8.30
CA ASN A 128 -3.87 -36.00 8.08
C ASN A 128 -4.42 -36.72 9.32
N ASP A 129 -4.29 -36.12 10.52
CA ASP A 129 -4.93 -36.60 11.76
C ASP A 129 -6.37 -36.03 11.96
N GLY A 130 -6.82 -35.16 11.05
CA GLY A 130 -8.14 -34.52 11.08
C GLY A 130 -8.18 -33.18 11.83
N LYS A 131 -7.07 -32.69 12.37
CA LYS A 131 -7.04 -31.35 12.99
C LYS A 131 -6.94 -30.26 11.93
N ALA A 132 -7.68 -29.17 12.13
CA ALA A 132 -7.57 -28.01 11.28
C ALA A 132 -6.18 -27.35 11.42
N ILE A 133 -5.48 -27.16 10.28
CA ILE A 133 -4.26 -26.36 10.19
C ILE A 133 -4.66 -24.89 10.05
N SER A 134 -5.55 -24.59 9.09
CA SER A 134 -6.13 -23.26 8.92
C SER A 134 -7.50 -23.35 8.26
N ILE A 135 -8.37 -22.37 8.57
CA ILE A 135 -9.70 -22.21 7.98
C ILE A 135 -9.83 -20.74 7.59
N SER A 136 -10.24 -20.49 6.36
CA SER A 136 -10.42 -19.14 5.82
C SER A 136 -11.80 -19.01 5.18
N VAL A 137 -12.55 -18.01 5.58
CA VAL A 137 -13.88 -17.71 5.03
C VAL A 137 -13.75 -16.72 3.88
N GLY A 138 -14.43 -16.98 2.78
CA GLY A 138 -14.46 -16.13 1.59
C GLY A 138 -13.62 -16.66 0.43
N ALA A 139 -13.86 -16.08 -0.75
CA ALA A 139 -13.15 -16.43 -1.97
C ALA A 139 -11.74 -15.83 -1.96
N MET A 140 -10.77 -16.59 -2.48
CA MET A 140 -9.37 -16.18 -2.61
C MET A 140 -8.96 -16.06 -4.08
N GLY A 141 -8.03 -15.13 -4.37
CA GLY A 141 -7.31 -15.10 -5.64
C GLY A 141 -6.27 -16.22 -5.74
N ALA A 142 -5.77 -16.46 -6.97
CA ALA A 142 -4.82 -17.57 -7.22
C ALA A 142 -3.54 -17.46 -6.36
N ARG A 143 -2.97 -16.27 -6.25
CA ARG A 143 -1.77 -16.02 -5.43
C ARG A 143 -2.04 -16.26 -3.96
N GLU A 144 -3.16 -15.77 -3.45
CA GLU A 144 -3.56 -15.92 -2.06
C GLU A 144 -3.79 -17.39 -1.67
N LEU A 145 -4.50 -18.14 -2.54
CA LEU A 145 -4.71 -19.57 -2.36
C LEU A 145 -3.39 -20.35 -2.36
N LEU A 146 -2.45 -20.00 -3.25
CA LEU A 146 -1.13 -20.64 -3.32
C LEU A 146 -0.31 -20.36 -2.04
N GLU A 147 -0.33 -19.13 -1.55
CA GLU A 147 0.35 -18.76 -0.29
C GLU A 147 -0.25 -19.49 0.91
N ALA A 148 -1.58 -19.57 0.99
CA ALA A 148 -2.26 -20.34 2.03
C ALA A 148 -1.91 -21.83 1.98
N GLY A 149 -1.87 -22.41 0.77
CA GLY A 149 -1.43 -23.78 0.55
C GLY A 149 0.01 -24.00 1.00
N LYS A 150 0.94 -23.15 0.62
CA LYS A 150 2.36 -23.23 1.03
C LYS A 150 2.52 -23.17 2.55
N ALA A 151 1.78 -22.28 3.21
CA ALA A 151 1.79 -22.19 4.67
C ALA A 151 1.25 -23.49 5.31
N ALA A 152 0.15 -24.03 4.80
CA ALA A 152 -0.48 -25.24 5.31
C ALA A 152 0.34 -26.53 5.04
N ALA A 153 1.10 -26.56 3.92
CA ALA A 153 2.00 -27.65 3.62
C ALA A 153 3.33 -27.60 4.40
N GLY A 154 3.57 -26.51 5.14
CA GLY A 154 4.84 -26.29 5.84
C GLY A 154 5.98 -25.84 4.90
N ASP A 155 5.67 -25.48 3.64
CA ASP A 155 6.67 -25.00 2.66
C ASP A 155 7.04 -23.52 2.93
N VAL A 156 6.26 -22.82 3.75
CA VAL A 156 6.54 -21.46 4.21
C VAL A 156 6.48 -21.44 5.74
N ILE A 157 7.61 -21.18 6.34
CA ILE A 157 7.69 -20.99 7.79
C ILE A 157 6.98 -19.68 8.15
N GLY A 158 6.09 -19.73 9.13
CA GLY A 158 5.35 -18.55 9.58
C GLY A 158 6.25 -17.50 10.24
N PHE A 159 5.82 -16.21 10.23
CA PHE A 159 6.59 -15.10 10.78
C PHE A 159 7.13 -15.35 12.19
N LYS A 160 6.30 -15.86 13.10
CA LYS A 160 6.72 -16.10 14.49
C LYS A 160 7.83 -17.15 14.59
N GLU A 161 7.73 -18.22 13.84
CA GLU A 161 8.74 -19.28 13.81
C GLU A 161 10.05 -18.78 13.16
N LEU A 162 9.98 -18.06 12.05
CA LEU A 162 11.13 -17.38 11.45
C LEU A 162 11.79 -16.41 12.43
N TYR A 163 10.97 -15.67 13.20
CA TYR A 163 11.50 -14.74 14.19
C TYR A 163 12.21 -15.45 15.34
N GLU A 164 11.74 -16.61 15.79
CA GLU A 164 12.48 -17.42 16.79
C GLU A 164 13.78 -17.99 16.20
N GLN A 165 13.80 -18.42 14.93
CA GLN A 165 15.05 -18.81 14.25
C GLN A 165 16.03 -17.63 14.16
N TYR A 166 15.56 -16.43 13.83
CA TYR A 166 16.36 -15.20 13.89
C TYR A 166 16.92 -14.95 15.30
N ARG A 167 16.10 -15.10 16.34
CA ARG A 167 16.58 -14.92 17.73
C ARG A 167 17.68 -15.90 18.12
N ALA A 168 17.63 -17.11 17.59
CA ALA A 168 18.67 -18.13 17.80
C ALA A 168 19.97 -17.82 17.04
N ASN A 169 19.88 -17.22 15.85
CA ASN A 169 21.02 -16.81 15.03
C ASN A 169 20.79 -15.43 14.40
N PRO A 170 21.01 -14.34 15.17
CA PRO A 170 20.71 -12.98 14.69
C PRO A 170 21.61 -12.47 13.56
N SER A 171 22.69 -13.15 13.24
CA SER A 171 23.62 -12.79 12.17
C SER A 171 23.30 -13.44 10.81
N ASP A 172 22.34 -14.36 10.77
CA ASP A 172 21.91 -15.02 9.55
C ASP A 172 21.06 -14.08 8.67
N LEU A 173 21.66 -13.58 7.61
CA LEU A 173 21.03 -12.64 6.69
C LEU A 173 19.89 -13.27 5.87
N ASP A 174 19.93 -14.58 5.61
CA ASP A 174 18.84 -15.25 4.89
C ASP A 174 17.59 -15.39 5.76
N ILE A 175 17.77 -15.69 7.03
CA ILE A 175 16.67 -15.71 8.00
C ILE A 175 16.12 -14.29 8.20
N GLN A 176 17.00 -13.29 8.37
CA GLN A 176 16.58 -11.90 8.49
C GLN A 176 15.76 -11.46 7.26
N GLN A 177 16.20 -11.76 6.04
CA GLN A 177 15.47 -11.42 4.82
C GLN A 177 14.06 -12.03 4.81
N LYS A 178 13.93 -13.33 5.15
CA LYS A 178 12.63 -14.01 5.21
C LYS A 178 11.69 -13.40 6.26
N VAL A 179 12.22 -13.05 7.44
CA VAL A 179 11.44 -12.34 8.47
C VAL A 179 10.98 -10.98 7.96
N LEU A 180 11.89 -10.18 7.38
CA LEU A 180 11.59 -8.84 6.89
C LEU A 180 10.60 -8.85 5.72
N GLN A 181 10.64 -9.86 4.83
CA GLN A 181 9.63 -10.05 3.78
C GLN A 181 8.22 -10.28 4.33
N GLN A 182 8.08 -11.00 5.45
CA GLN A 182 6.77 -11.28 6.04
C GLN A 182 6.32 -10.19 7.02
N ALA A 183 7.22 -9.31 7.45
CA ALA A 183 6.96 -8.30 8.47
C ALA A 183 5.81 -7.35 8.13
N PRO A 184 5.66 -6.80 6.90
CA PRO A 184 4.56 -5.89 6.60
C PRO A 184 3.19 -6.54 6.83
N LYS A 185 2.96 -7.75 6.29
CA LYS A 185 1.71 -8.50 6.47
C LYS A 185 1.47 -8.84 7.94
N PHE A 186 2.51 -9.22 8.66
CA PHE A 186 2.42 -9.52 10.08
C PHE A 186 2.05 -8.28 10.90
N LEU A 187 2.68 -7.13 10.64
CA LEU A 187 2.41 -5.87 11.35
C LEU A 187 0.98 -5.37 11.12
N MET A 188 0.45 -5.51 9.90
CA MET A 188 -0.94 -5.15 9.60
C MET A 188 -1.98 -5.96 10.40
N ALA A 189 -1.64 -7.15 10.84
CA ALA A 189 -2.50 -8.02 11.64
C ALA A 189 -2.35 -7.81 13.17
N GLN A 190 -1.50 -6.85 13.60
CA GLN A 190 -1.29 -6.55 15.02
C GLN A 190 -2.08 -5.31 15.43
N GLU A 191 -2.54 -5.28 16.68
CA GLU A 191 -3.28 -4.13 17.24
C GLU A 191 -2.68 -3.70 18.59
N GLY A 192 -2.94 -2.43 18.95
CA GLY A 192 -2.59 -1.86 20.24
C GLY A 192 -1.08 -1.81 20.52
N MET A 193 -0.71 -1.89 21.81
CA MET A 193 0.69 -1.80 22.26
C MET A 193 1.61 -2.92 21.72
N ASP A 194 1.05 -4.07 21.34
CA ASP A 194 1.88 -5.15 20.78
C ASP A 194 2.30 -4.82 19.34
N ALA A 195 1.44 -4.13 18.57
CA ALA A 195 1.82 -3.61 17.25
C ALA A 195 3.02 -2.65 17.37
N GLU A 196 3.00 -1.70 18.32
CA GLU A 196 4.10 -0.75 18.52
C GLU A 196 5.41 -1.46 18.87
N LYS A 197 5.39 -2.45 19.76
CA LYS A 197 6.57 -3.24 20.11
C LYS A 197 7.14 -3.99 18.89
N TRP A 198 6.27 -4.52 18.04
CA TRP A 198 6.72 -5.21 16.84
C TRP A 198 7.31 -4.25 15.80
N VAL A 199 6.72 -3.08 15.61
CA VAL A 199 7.29 -2.03 14.75
C VAL A 199 8.73 -1.70 15.18
N VAL A 200 8.97 -1.47 16.48
CA VAL A 200 10.31 -1.16 16.99
C VAL A 200 11.28 -2.32 16.73
N ARG A 201 10.87 -3.58 16.98
CA ARG A 201 11.72 -4.75 16.75
C ARG A 201 12.09 -4.92 15.29
N ILE A 202 11.09 -4.78 14.39
CA ILE A 202 11.30 -4.91 12.95
C ILE A 202 12.18 -3.78 12.41
N ARG A 203 11.98 -2.54 12.85
CA ARG A 203 12.85 -1.40 12.47
C ARG A 203 14.30 -1.65 12.87
N LYS A 204 14.54 -2.13 14.10
CA LYS A 204 15.89 -2.47 14.57
C LYS A 204 16.51 -3.58 13.72
N MET A 205 15.76 -4.63 13.40
CA MET A 205 16.21 -5.72 12.53
C MET A 205 16.52 -5.19 11.12
N PHE A 206 15.63 -4.41 10.53
CA PHE A 206 15.79 -3.82 9.21
C PHE A 206 17.06 -2.96 9.14
N SER A 207 17.28 -2.09 10.15
CA SER A 207 18.49 -1.26 10.21
C SER A 207 19.78 -2.10 10.26
N ALA A 208 19.80 -3.13 11.09
CA ALA A 208 20.94 -4.04 11.18
C ALA A 208 21.16 -4.82 9.86
N TYR A 209 20.09 -5.30 9.24
CA TYR A 209 20.11 -6.00 7.97
C TYR A 209 20.67 -5.15 6.84
N ILE A 210 20.17 -3.92 6.69
CA ILE A 210 20.67 -2.99 5.67
C ILE A 210 22.16 -2.68 5.90
N GLN A 211 22.55 -2.39 7.14
CA GLN A 211 23.95 -2.10 7.48
C GLN A 211 24.87 -3.28 7.13
N ALA A 212 24.45 -4.52 7.41
CA ALA A 212 25.24 -5.71 7.14
C ALA A 212 25.29 -6.10 5.66
N LYS A 213 24.24 -5.77 4.90
CA LYS A 213 24.07 -6.21 3.50
C LYS A 213 24.35 -5.11 2.48
N LEU A 214 24.60 -3.88 2.89
CA LEU A 214 24.84 -2.74 2.00
C LEU A 214 26.02 -3.02 1.06
N GLY A 215 25.72 -3.35 -0.19
CA GLY A 215 26.67 -3.79 -1.21
C GLY A 215 25.96 -4.56 -2.34
N PRO A 216 26.71 -5.16 -3.29
CA PRO A 216 26.14 -5.81 -4.47
C PRO A 216 25.07 -6.88 -4.17
N SER A 217 25.18 -7.57 -3.03
CA SER A 217 24.20 -8.60 -2.61
C SER A 217 22.82 -8.04 -2.25
N LEU A 218 22.72 -6.73 -1.99
CA LEU A 218 21.45 -6.03 -1.74
C LEU A 218 20.67 -5.78 -3.04
N ILE A 219 21.34 -5.82 -4.20
CA ILE A 219 20.74 -5.45 -5.50
C ILE A 219 19.90 -6.60 -6.05
N ASN A 220 18.69 -6.75 -5.55
CA ASN A 220 17.71 -7.71 -6.03
C ASN A 220 16.28 -7.23 -5.70
N ARG A 221 15.29 -7.82 -6.37
CA ARG A 221 13.89 -7.45 -6.22
C ARG A 221 13.36 -7.65 -4.80
N THR A 222 13.79 -8.71 -4.11
CA THR A 222 13.34 -9.02 -2.75
C THR A 222 13.74 -7.92 -1.77
N ASP A 223 15.02 -7.55 -1.80
CA ASP A 223 15.53 -6.49 -0.92
C ASP A 223 14.96 -5.12 -1.28
N TYR A 224 14.73 -4.85 -2.56
CA TYR A 224 14.02 -3.64 -2.96
C TYR A 224 12.63 -3.53 -2.32
N LEU A 225 11.85 -4.62 -2.32
CA LEU A 225 10.54 -4.64 -1.66
C LEU A 225 10.64 -4.48 -0.14
N ILE A 226 11.66 -5.07 0.49
CA ILE A 226 11.93 -4.87 1.92
C ILE A 226 12.25 -3.40 2.21
N ILE A 227 13.11 -2.77 1.41
CA ILE A 227 13.49 -1.36 1.54
C ILE A 227 12.27 -0.46 1.42
N THR A 228 11.45 -0.65 0.38
CA THR A 228 10.28 0.22 0.13
C THR A 228 9.16 0.04 1.14
N GLN A 229 8.99 -1.15 1.71
CA GLN A 229 7.91 -1.44 2.66
C GLN A 229 8.29 -1.20 4.12
N LEU A 230 9.56 -1.28 4.48
CA LEU A 230 10.04 -1.15 5.85
C LEU A 230 10.95 0.04 6.07
N GLY A 231 11.36 0.74 5.01
CA GLY A 231 12.10 2.00 5.13
C GLY A 231 11.31 2.96 6.01
N GLY A 232 11.88 3.29 7.17
CA GLY A 232 11.21 4.10 8.18
C GLY A 232 11.61 5.58 8.12
N ASP A 233 11.53 6.27 9.27
CA ASP A 233 11.83 7.70 9.41
C ASP A 233 13.32 7.97 9.72
N ASP A 234 14.19 6.95 9.69
CA ASP A 234 15.64 7.14 9.88
C ASP A 234 16.25 7.78 8.64
N THR A 235 16.38 9.10 8.71
CA THR A 235 16.83 9.93 7.58
C THR A 235 18.26 9.61 7.15
N GLU A 236 19.16 9.25 8.07
CA GLU A 236 20.56 8.89 7.72
C GLU A 236 20.60 7.54 6.98
N GLN A 237 19.85 6.56 7.45
CA GLN A 237 19.78 5.25 6.79
C GLN A 237 19.14 5.37 5.41
N GLN A 238 18.05 6.13 5.29
CA GLN A 238 17.39 6.35 4.01
C GLN A 238 18.30 7.06 3.01
N GLN A 239 19.11 8.02 3.46
CA GLN A 239 20.10 8.66 2.61
C GLN A 239 21.13 7.66 2.08
N LYS A 240 21.70 6.83 2.96
CA LYS A 240 22.66 5.78 2.55
C LYS A 240 22.06 4.82 1.52
N ILE A 241 20.79 4.46 1.68
CA ILE A 241 20.07 3.61 0.72
C ILE A 241 19.88 4.34 -0.61
N ALA A 242 19.41 5.59 -0.60
CA ALA A 242 19.20 6.38 -1.80
C ALA A 242 20.51 6.62 -2.57
N ASP A 243 21.59 6.97 -1.86
CA ASP A 243 22.93 7.15 -2.44
C ASP A 243 23.45 5.83 -3.06
N PHE A 244 23.25 4.69 -2.37
CA PHE A 244 23.61 3.38 -2.88
C PHE A 244 22.79 2.97 -4.11
N ILE A 245 21.49 3.21 -4.11
CA ILE A 245 20.61 2.93 -5.25
C ILE A 245 21.04 3.80 -6.45
N ASN A 246 21.22 5.08 -6.25
CA ASN A 246 21.61 6.01 -7.32
C ASN A 246 22.99 5.66 -7.92
N THR A 247 23.97 5.35 -7.08
CA THR A 247 25.31 4.94 -7.50
C THR A 247 25.30 3.66 -8.33
N ASN A 248 24.37 2.74 -8.03
CA ASN A 248 24.25 1.44 -8.69
C ASN A 248 22.98 1.34 -9.56
N LEU A 249 22.45 2.49 -10.02
CA LEU A 249 21.16 2.57 -10.69
C LEU A 249 21.00 1.59 -11.88
N PRO A 250 21.98 1.42 -12.79
CA PRO A 250 21.83 0.47 -13.90
C PRO A 250 21.66 -0.99 -13.44
N ALA A 251 22.29 -1.35 -12.32
CA ALA A 251 22.16 -2.70 -11.76
C ALA A 251 20.77 -2.90 -11.08
N TRP A 252 20.27 -1.88 -10.39
CA TRP A 252 18.93 -1.88 -9.83
C TRP A 252 17.85 -1.91 -10.90
N GLN A 253 17.99 -1.13 -11.97
CA GLN A 253 17.03 -1.09 -13.08
C GLN A 253 16.87 -2.47 -13.76
N LYS A 254 17.90 -3.29 -13.83
CA LYS A 254 17.79 -4.69 -14.33
C LYS A 254 16.86 -5.55 -13.47
N ASN A 255 16.73 -5.25 -12.17
CA ASN A 255 15.95 -6.04 -11.22
C ASN A 255 14.53 -5.50 -11.00
N VAL A 256 14.37 -4.15 -11.04
CA VAL A 256 13.11 -3.49 -10.63
C VAL A 256 12.68 -2.37 -11.58
N GLY A 257 13.36 -2.20 -12.72
CA GLY A 257 13.07 -1.12 -13.67
C GLY A 257 13.32 0.26 -13.07
N ASP A 258 12.62 1.26 -13.58
CA ASP A 258 12.76 2.66 -13.14
C ASP A 258 12.23 2.93 -11.72
N ALA A 259 11.58 1.95 -11.08
CA ALA A 259 11.16 2.07 -9.69
C ALA A 259 12.34 2.40 -8.75
N ALA A 260 13.56 1.93 -9.09
CA ALA A 260 14.77 2.28 -8.35
C ALA A 260 15.09 3.78 -8.42
N ALA A 261 14.95 4.39 -9.60
CA ALA A 261 15.17 5.83 -9.78
C ALA A 261 14.09 6.63 -9.02
N TYR A 262 12.84 6.22 -9.11
CA TYR A 262 11.73 6.87 -8.39
C TYR A 262 11.92 6.83 -6.87
N TYR A 263 12.48 5.76 -6.31
CA TYR A 263 12.82 5.74 -4.88
C TYR A 263 13.78 6.86 -4.49
N VAL A 264 14.83 7.11 -5.30
CA VAL A 264 15.80 8.19 -5.05
C VAL A 264 15.14 9.56 -5.17
N ILE A 265 14.28 9.73 -6.19
CA ILE A 265 13.54 10.97 -6.44
C ILE A 265 12.61 11.28 -5.26
N GLU A 266 11.78 10.32 -4.87
CA GLU A 266 10.83 10.47 -3.75
C GLU A 266 11.54 10.77 -2.43
N TYR A 267 12.66 10.09 -2.15
CA TYR A 267 13.48 10.37 -0.99
C TYR A 267 13.98 11.82 -1.01
N ASN A 268 14.59 12.25 -2.13
CA ASN A 268 15.19 13.58 -2.25
C ASN A 268 14.13 14.68 -2.17
N ASP A 269 13.02 14.54 -2.89
CA ASP A 269 11.92 15.51 -2.90
C ASP A 269 11.28 15.63 -1.51
N LYS A 270 11.10 14.51 -0.81
CA LYS A 270 10.62 14.52 0.57
C LYS A 270 11.60 15.23 1.49
N ARG A 271 12.90 15.00 1.38
CA ARG A 271 13.91 15.68 2.21
C ARG A 271 13.94 17.19 1.96
N ILE A 272 13.84 17.61 0.69
CA ILE A 272 13.74 19.03 0.34
C ILE A 272 12.52 19.65 1.06
N GLU A 273 11.36 19.02 0.94
CA GLU A 273 10.12 19.53 1.53
C GLU A 273 10.17 19.55 3.06
N ASP A 274 10.64 18.46 3.70
CA ASP A 274 10.75 18.35 5.16
C ASP A 274 11.68 19.42 5.73
N LEU A 275 12.88 19.58 5.15
CA LEU A 275 13.83 20.60 5.59
C LEU A 275 13.30 22.02 5.40
N ALA A 276 12.62 22.28 4.27
CA ALA A 276 12.01 23.58 4.04
C ALA A 276 10.90 23.87 5.07
N LYS A 277 10.06 22.88 5.41
CA LYS A 277 9.04 22.98 6.48
C LYS A 277 9.63 23.22 7.86
N GLU A 278 10.77 22.63 8.16
CA GLU A 278 11.54 22.85 9.40
C GLU A 278 12.20 24.25 9.45
N GLY A 279 12.21 24.97 8.34
CA GLY A 279 12.96 26.24 8.21
C GLY A 279 14.47 26.02 8.18
N ASN A 280 14.93 24.89 7.68
CA ASN A 280 16.32 24.51 7.56
C ASN A 280 16.80 24.72 6.12
N LEU A 281 17.74 25.64 5.92
CA LEU A 281 18.26 26.02 4.60
C LEU A 281 19.05 24.91 3.90
N SER A 282 19.39 23.81 4.58
CA SER A 282 20.04 22.64 3.96
C SER A 282 19.17 21.96 2.90
N TYR A 283 17.88 22.32 2.76
CA TYR A 283 17.12 21.86 1.59
C TYR A 283 17.79 22.24 0.26
N LYS A 284 18.57 23.33 0.22
CA LYS A 284 19.30 23.77 -0.99
C LYS A 284 20.37 22.77 -1.42
N ASP A 285 20.97 22.06 -0.48
CA ASP A 285 21.95 21.02 -0.76
C ASP A 285 21.29 19.84 -1.50
N TYR A 286 20.06 19.47 -1.05
CA TYR A 286 19.28 18.42 -1.71
C TYR A 286 18.73 18.85 -3.07
N VAL A 287 18.36 20.12 -3.24
CA VAL A 287 18.03 20.69 -4.57
C VAL A 287 19.21 20.58 -5.51
N ALA A 288 20.42 20.88 -5.05
CA ALA A 288 21.63 20.78 -5.88
C ALA A 288 21.90 19.33 -6.33
N LYS A 289 21.52 18.31 -5.55
CA LYS A 289 21.65 16.90 -5.95
C LYS A 289 20.85 16.55 -7.20
N ILE A 290 19.74 17.24 -7.50
CA ILE A 290 18.88 16.97 -8.67
C ILE A 290 19.66 17.09 -9.99
N SER A 291 20.43 18.16 -10.15
CA SER A 291 21.26 18.39 -11.34
C SER A 291 22.69 17.84 -11.19
N GLY A 292 23.08 17.46 -9.97
CA GLY A 292 24.39 16.91 -9.61
C GLY A 292 24.36 15.39 -9.43
N GLU A 293 24.51 14.96 -8.18
CA GLU A 293 24.66 13.55 -7.79
C GLU A 293 23.50 12.67 -8.24
N TYR A 294 22.24 13.12 -8.10
CA TYR A 294 21.04 12.36 -8.44
C TYR A 294 20.52 12.56 -9.85
N LYS A 295 21.28 13.30 -10.68
CA LYS A 295 20.92 13.50 -12.10
C LYS A 295 20.58 12.21 -12.85
N PRO A 296 21.29 11.06 -12.66
CA PRO A 296 20.92 9.81 -13.31
C PRO A 296 19.48 9.37 -12.97
N SER A 297 19.09 9.47 -11.71
CA SER A 297 17.73 9.10 -11.27
C SER A 297 16.68 10.05 -11.84
N TYR A 298 16.90 11.36 -11.79
CA TYR A 298 15.95 12.35 -12.37
C TYR A 298 15.85 12.29 -13.90
N SER A 299 16.84 11.72 -14.58
CA SER A 299 16.83 11.58 -16.05
C SER A 299 15.83 10.53 -16.56
N VAL A 300 15.22 9.71 -15.72
CA VAL A 300 14.15 8.76 -16.12
C VAL A 300 12.81 9.47 -16.31
N ILE A 301 12.64 10.68 -15.76
CA ILE A 301 11.41 11.45 -15.90
C ILE A 301 11.43 12.18 -17.24
N SER A 302 10.36 12.01 -18.01
CA SER A 302 10.14 12.75 -19.24
C SER A 302 9.37 14.04 -18.95
N PHE A 303 9.95 15.17 -19.27
CA PHE A 303 9.29 16.47 -19.14
C PHE A 303 8.93 17.05 -20.51
N VAL A 304 7.88 17.87 -20.53
CA VAL A 304 7.48 18.63 -21.73
C VAL A 304 8.39 19.84 -21.88
N GLY A 305 8.96 20.04 -23.07
CA GLY A 305 9.79 21.19 -23.38
C GLY A 305 11.17 21.17 -22.72
N ASN A 306 11.78 22.35 -22.61
CA ASN A 306 13.08 22.51 -21.95
C ASN A 306 12.87 22.83 -20.46
N PHE A 307 12.58 21.79 -19.68
CA PHE A 307 12.25 21.90 -18.26
C PHE A 307 13.47 21.58 -17.38
N ASP A 308 13.67 22.40 -16.36
CA ASP A 308 14.71 22.21 -15.35
C ASP A 308 14.09 21.80 -14.01
N PRO A 309 14.16 20.50 -13.63
CA PRO A 309 13.58 20.02 -12.39
C PRO A 309 14.25 20.61 -11.13
N ALA A 310 15.54 20.92 -11.17
CA ALA A 310 16.22 21.53 -10.02
C ALA A 310 15.72 22.96 -9.77
N LYS A 311 15.50 23.72 -10.84
CA LYS A 311 14.98 25.08 -10.73
C LYS A 311 13.54 25.13 -10.22
N SER A 312 12.68 24.21 -10.66
CA SER A 312 11.31 24.11 -10.18
C SER A 312 11.26 23.66 -8.71
N SER A 313 12.05 22.66 -8.34
CA SER A 313 12.16 22.18 -6.96
C SER A 313 12.69 23.27 -6.02
N ALA A 314 13.67 24.07 -6.45
CA ALA A 314 14.14 25.22 -5.68
C ALA A 314 13.02 26.23 -5.41
N LYS A 315 12.25 26.59 -6.44
CA LYS A 315 11.14 27.55 -6.32
C LYS A 315 10.05 27.03 -5.38
N TYR A 316 9.69 25.76 -5.50
CA TYR A 316 8.74 25.12 -4.59
C TYR A 316 9.25 25.12 -3.15
N ALA A 317 10.49 24.71 -2.91
CA ALA A 317 11.09 24.66 -1.58
C ALA A 317 11.19 26.05 -0.93
N ASP A 318 11.54 27.08 -1.70
CA ASP A 318 11.55 28.47 -1.22
C ASP A 318 10.14 28.90 -0.75
N ALA A 319 9.09 28.53 -1.50
CA ALA A 319 7.72 28.80 -1.10
C ALA A 319 7.34 28.07 0.20
N ILE A 320 7.69 26.78 0.32
CA ILE A 320 7.44 26.00 1.53
C ILE A 320 8.19 26.59 2.73
N TYR A 321 9.45 26.96 2.57
CA TYR A 321 10.22 27.63 3.62
C TYR A 321 9.51 28.88 4.12
N VAL A 322 9.10 29.75 3.20
CA VAL A 322 8.44 31.04 3.54
C VAL A 322 7.14 30.83 4.29
N ILE A 323 6.26 29.91 3.85
CA ILE A 323 4.98 29.72 4.52
C ILE A 323 5.12 29.04 5.89
N TYR A 324 6.06 28.13 6.06
CA TYR A 324 6.24 27.40 7.32
C TYR A 324 7.13 28.14 8.31
N LYS A 325 8.21 28.80 7.86
CA LYS A 325 9.16 29.52 8.73
C LYS A 325 8.75 30.96 8.97
N ASP A 326 8.52 31.71 7.89
CA ASP A 326 8.30 33.16 7.95
C ASP A 326 6.81 33.49 8.18
N LYS A 327 5.90 32.52 7.92
CA LYS A 327 4.45 32.69 8.00
C LYS A 327 3.91 33.78 7.06
N ASP A 328 4.63 34.04 5.96
CA ASP A 328 4.26 35.05 4.98
C ASP A 328 3.42 34.41 3.85
N ILE A 329 2.09 34.52 4.03
CA ILE A 329 1.10 33.98 3.09
C ILE A 329 1.23 34.65 1.72
N LYS A 330 1.38 35.98 1.68
CA LYS A 330 1.45 36.73 0.43
C LYS A 330 2.67 36.28 -0.39
N LYS A 331 3.82 36.20 0.26
CA LYS A 331 5.06 35.76 -0.41
C LYS A 331 4.99 34.32 -0.88
N TYR A 332 4.33 33.44 -0.09
CA TYR A 332 4.05 32.07 -0.52
C TYR A 332 3.25 32.02 -1.82
N LEU A 333 2.15 32.76 -1.89
CA LEU A 333 1.29 32.80 -3.08
C LEU A 333 2.03 33.33 -4.31
N GLU A 334 2.88 34.38 -4.16
CA GLU A 334 3.75 34.90 -5.23
C GLU A 334 4.72 33.82 -5.73
N LEU A 335 5.39 33.10 -4.81
CA LEU A 335 6.35 32.07 -5.16
C LEU A 335 5.69 30.85 -5.82
N MET A 336 4.48 30.47 -5.37
CA MET A 336 3.72 29.38 -5.97
C MET A 336 3.16 29.75 -7.35
N ASP A 337 2.78 30.99 -7.60
CA ASP A 337 2.41 31.46 -8.93
C ASP A 337 3.60 31.36 -9.88
N ASP A 338 4.79 31.80 -9.45
CA ASP A 338 6.04 31.65 -10.20
C ASP A 338 6.38 30.17 -10.44
N TYR A 339 6.18 29.30 -9.42
CA TYR A 339 6.39 27.87 -9.54
C TYR A 339 5.48 27.24 -10.62
N PHE A 340 4.18 27.54 -10.59
CA PHE A 340 3.24 27.01 -11.57
C PHE A 340 3.49 27.55 -12.99
N LYS A 341 3.92 28.81 -13.12
CA LYS A 341 4.37 29.36 -14.42
C LYS A 341 5.59 28.61 -14.95
N LEU A 342 6.55 28.28 -14.07
CA LEU A 342 7.74 27.53 -14.44
C LEU A 342 7.41 26.09 -14.81
N MET A 343 6.48 25.44 -14.07
CA MET A 343 6.00 24.09 -14.35
C MET A 343 5.27 24.01 -15.69
N GLY A 344 4.47 25.00 -16.05
CA GLY A 344 3.69 25.00 -17.29
C GLY A 344 2.86 23.73 -17.45
N GLU A 345 3.03 23.04 -18.58
CA GLU A 345 2.35 21.77 -18.87
C GLU A 345 2.85 20.59 -18.02
N ASN A 346 3.96 20.74 -17.31
CA ASN A 346 4.47 19.72 -16.39
C ASN A 346 3.77 19.75 -15.02
N ALA A 347 2.96 20.78 -14.73
CA ALA A 347 2.21 20.83 -13.47
C ALA A 347 1.11 19.78 -13.45
N THR A 348 1.15 18.93 -12.44
CA THR A 348 0.18 17.85 -12.25
C THR A 348 -0.93 18.25 -11.28
N PRO A 349 -2.10 17.58 -11.30
CA PRO A 349 -3.12 17.75 -10.27
C PRO A 349 -2.58 17.60 -8.84
N ALA A 350 -1.62 16.69 -8.61
CA ALA A 350 -1.00 16.48 -7.31
C ALA A 350 -0.20 17.70 -6.83
N ASP A 351 0.44 18.46 -7.73
CA ASP A 351 1.18 19.68 -7.36
C ASP A 351 0.25 20.76 -6.83
N TYR A 352 -0.91 20.93 -7.46
CA TYR A 352 -1.95 21.83 -6.98
C TYR A 352 -2.51 21.41 -5.63
N GLY A 353 -2.70 20.10 -5.43
CA GLY A 353 -3.15 19.55 -4.15
C GLY A 353 -2.16 19.82 -3.01
N LYS A 354 -0.88 19.56 -3.24
CA LYS A 354 0.20 19.85 -2.27
C LYS A 354 0.27 21.35 -1.95
N ALA A 355 0.17 22.21 -2.96
CA ALA A 355 0.19 23.67 -2.76
C ALA A 355 -0.98 24.13 -1.87
N ALA A 356 -2.19 23.66 -2.15
CA ALA A 356 -3.36 23.99 -1.35
C ALA A 356 -3.25 23.47 0.08
N GLN A 357 -2.81 22.24 0.27
CA GLN A 357 -2.62 21.65 1.60
C GLN A 357 -1.59 22.42 2.42
N ASN A 358 -0.45 22.76 1.85
CA ASN A 358 0.58 23.52 2.55
C ASN A 358 0.08 24.92 2.95
N LEU A 359 -0.64 25.62 2.06
CA LEU A 359 -1.28 26.89 2.38
C LEU A 359 -2.26 26.73 3.55
N TYR A 360 -3.13 25.75 3.50
CA TYR A 360 -4.19 25.53 4.48
C TYR A 360 -3.64 25.14 5.85
N TYR A 361 -2.67 24.22 5.90
CA TYR A 361 -2.07 23.76 7.16
C TYR A 361 -1.18 24.80 7.82
N ALA A 362 -0.43 25.58 7.03
CA ALA A 362 0.49 26.57 7.57
C ALA A 362 -0.19 27.89 7.96
N ALA A 363 -1.17 28.34 7.18
CA ALA A 363 -1.88 29.62 7.41
C ALA A 363 -3.12 29.48 8.31
N GLY A 364 -3.83 28.35 8.21
CA GLY A 364 -5.03 28.08 9.01
C GLY A 364 -6.10 29.17 8.87
N LYS A 365 -6.57 29.69 10.00
CA LYS A 365 -7.62 30.73 10.05
C LYS A 365 -7.15 32.14 9.62
N LYS A 366 -5.90 32.30 9.20
CA LYS A 366 -5.33 33.61 8.82
C LYS A 366 -5.49 33.95 7.35
N LEU A 367 -6.07 33.05 6.55
CA LEU A 367 -6.31 33.30 5.14
C LEU A 367 -7.31 34.43 4.92
N ALA A 368 -6.98 35.36 4.06
CA ALA A 368 -7.91 36.37 3.57
C ALA A 368 -8.95 35.75 2.61
N PRO A 369 -10.11 36.36 2.37
CA PRO A 369 -11.11 35.84 1.43
C PRO A 369 -10.55 35.52 0.05
N ALA A 370 -9.68 36.36 -0.51
CA ALA A 370 -9.03 36.12 -1.80
C ALA A 370 -8.10 34.88 -1.78
N ASP A 371 -7.42 34.62 -0.68
CA ASP A 371 -6.53 33.46 -0.51
C ASP A 371 -7.34 32.15 -0.49
N HIS A 372 -8.52 32.18 0.10
CA HIS A 372 -9.45 31.03 0.04
C HIS A 372 -9.93 30.72 -1.38
N GLU A 373 -10.16 31.74 -2.23
CA GLU A 373 -10.53 31.51 -3.63
C GLU A 373 -9.37 30.87 -4.43
N ILE A 374 -8.13 31.28 -4.16
CA ILE A 374 -6.93 30.66 -4.75
C ILE A 374 -6.84 29.18 -4.30
N ALA A 375 -7.01 28.91 -3.01
CA ALA A 375 -6.96 27.56 -2.45
C ALA A 375 -8.05 26.67 -3.07
N ILE A 376 -9.29 27.15 -3.20
CA ILE A 376 -10.39 26.43 -3.87
C ILE A 376 -9.99 26.06 -5.30
N ASN A 377 -9.48 27.01 -6.09
CA ASN A 377 -9.08 26.76 -7.47
C ASN A 377 -7.99 25.68 -7.56
N TRP A 378 -7.01 25.72 -6.67
CA TRP A 378 -5.96 24.69 -6.63
C TRP A 378 -6.53 23.31 -6.26
N VAL A 379 -7.42 23.23 -5.28
CA VAL A 379 -8.03 21.96 -4.88
C VAL A 379 -8.96 21.41 -5.99
N GLU A 380 -9.69 22.27 -6.69
CA GLU A 380 -10.50 21.86 -7.84
C GLU A 380 -9.63 21.27 -8.97
N LYS A 381 -8.47 21.87 -9.25
CA LYS A 381 -7.48 21.29 -10.16
C LYS A 381 -6.94 19.96 -9.66
N ALA A 382 -6.67 19.84 -8.35
CA ALA A 382 -6.22 18.58 -7.75
C ALA A 382 -7.25 17.45 -7.92
N LEU A 383 -8.54 17.76 -7.83
CA LEU A 383 -9.64 16.81 -8.00
C LEU A 383 -9.82 16.30 -9.44
N THR A 384 -9.17 16.91 -10.44
CA THR A 384 -9.20 16.42 -11.84
C THR A 384 -8.30 15.20 -12.06
N GLY A 385 -7.36 14.94 -11.14
CA GLY A 385 -6.44 13.81 -11.21
C GLY A 385 -6.92 12.57 -10.46
N GLU A 386 -6.18 11.50 -10.65
CA GLU A 386 -6.34 10.29 -9.83
C GLU A 386 -5.85 10.58 -8.40
N THR A 387 -6.73 10.43 -7.44
CA THR A 387 -6.44 10.65 -6.02
C THR A 387 -7.01 9.50 -5.20
N SER A 388 -6.39 9.21 -4.05
CA SER A 388 -6.95 8.26 -3.11
C SER A 388 -8.34 8.75 -2.61
N VAL A 389 -9.20 7.81 -2.21
CA VAL A 389 -10.53 8.17 -1.64
C VAL A 389 -10.36 9.10 -0.44
N VAL A 390 -9.34 8.87 0.40
CA VAL A 390 -9.07 9.70 1.58
C VAL A 390 -8.64 11.11 1.18
N ASP A 391 -7.73 11.26 0.20
CA ASP A 391 -7.30 12.58 -0.27
C ASP A 391 -8.44 13.33 -0.94
N ARG A 392 -9.26 12.64 -1.73
CA ARG A 392 -10.44 13.22 -2.35
C ARG A 392 -11.42 13.76 -1.31
N ILE A 393 -11.68 13.03 -0.23
CA ILE A 393 -12.49 13.50 0.88
C ILE A 393 -11.86 14.72 1.54
N ASN A 394 -10.55 14.68 1.82
CA ASN A 394 -9.83 15.80 2.42
C ASN A 394 -9.92 17.06 1.55
N TYR A 395 -9.76 16.93 0.24
CA TYR A 395 -9.92 18.04 -0.71
C TYR A 395 -11.34 18.62 -0.69
N LEU A 396 -12.37 17.78 -0.71
CA LEU A 396 -13.76 18.24 -0.64
C LEU A 396 -14.05 18.96 0.68
N VAL A 397 -13.52 18.48 1.79
CA VAL A 397 -13.62 19.14 3.10
C VAL A 397 -12.87 20.46 3.11
N MET A 398 -11.69 20.57 2.51
CA MET A 398 -10.93 21.82 2.40
C MET A 398 -11.69 22.89 1.60
N ILE A 399 -12.31 22.51 0.49
CA ILE A 399 -13.17 23.44 -0.28
C ILE A 399 -14.35 23.89 0.58
N GLY A 400 -15.02 22.96 1.28
CA GLY A 400 -16.12 23.29 2.18
C GLY A 400 -15.71 24.25 3.30
N ASP A 401 -14.52 24.03 3.89
CA ASP A 401 -13.95 24.91 4.93
C ASP A 401 -13.65 26.31 4.35
N SER A 402 -13.10 26.39 3.14
CA SER A 402 -12.83 27.65 2.47
C SER A 402 -14.11 28.42 2.15
N TYR A 403 -15.14 27.76 1.61
CA TYR A 403 -16.43 28.40 1.38
C TYR A 403 -17.11 28.84 2.67
N THR A 404 -16.96 28.09 3.76
CA THR A 404 -17.44 28.50 5.09
C THR A 404 -16.77 29.79 5.54
N ALA A 405 -15.45 29.90 5.38
CA ALA A 405 -14.65 31.07 5.78
C ALA A 405 -15.06 32.34 5.02
N ILE A 406 -15.39 32.21 3.73
CA ILE A 406 -15.87 33.33 2.89
C ILE A 406 -17.39 33.50 2.91
N LYS A 407 -18.07 32.81 3.83
CA LYS A 407 -19.53 32.88 4.07
C LYS A 407 -20.41 32.43 2.90
N LYS A 408 -19.91 31.62 2.00
CA LYS A 408 -20.67 30.96 0.91
C LYS A 408 -21.20 29.62 1.42
N TYR A 409 -22.18 29.66 2.32
CA TYR A 409 -22.62 28.49 3.11
C TYR A 409 -23.32 27.41 2.28
N GLU A 410 -24.00 27.78 1.21
CA GLU A 410 -24.64 26.82 0.29
C GLU A 410 -23.58 25.98 -0.45
N ASP A 411 -22.55 26.63 -0.97
CA ASP A 411 -21.42 25.95 -1.60
C ASP A 411 -20.68 25.06 -0.59
N ALA A 412 -20.42 25.56 0.62
CA ALA A 412 -19.82 24.78 1.70
C ALA A 412 -20.63 23.51 1.99
N THR A 413 -21.96 23.63 2.08
CA THR A 413 -22.85 22.49 2.31
C THR A 413 -22.76 21.46 1.20
N LYS A 414 -22.69 21.90 -0.07
CA LYS A 414 -22.54 21.02 -1.24
C LYS A 414 -21.27 20.18 -1.14
N TYR A 415 -20.13 20.80 -0.89
CA TYR A 415 -18.85 20.08 -0.85
C TYR A 415 -18.71 19.16 0.38
N TYR A 416 -19.21 19.54 1.54
CA TYR A 416 -19.26 18.65 2.71
C TYR A 416 -20.13 17.41 2.45
N ARG A 417 -21.30 17.58 1.80
CA ARG A 417 -22.14 16.44 1.43
C ARG A 417 -21.45 15.52 0.43
N GLN A 418 -20.73 16.06 -0.55
CA GLN A 418 -19.94 15.25 -1.46
C GLN A 418 -18.85 14.46 -0.71
N GLY A 419 -18.12 15.10 0.20
CA GLY A 419 -17.12 14.42 1.04
C GLY A 419 -17.73 13.31 1.91
N TYR A 420 -18.96 13.52 2.41
CA TYR A 420 -19.69 12.48 3.15
C TYR A 420 -20.01 11.28 2.26
N VAL A 421 -20.51 11.53 1.03
CA VAL A 421 -20.82 10.47 0.07
C VAL A 421 -19.57 9.71 -0.35
N GLU A 422 -18.46 10.39 -0.64
CA GLU A 422 -17.18 9.74 -0.96
C GLU A 422 -16.70 8.85 0.19
N SER A 423 -16.96 9.22 1.45
CA SER A 423 -16.56 8.43 2.62
C SER A 423 -17.22 7.05 2.70
N LEU A 424 -18.35 6.83 1.99
CA LEU A 424 -19.02 5.53 1.91
C LEU A 424 -18.18 4.48 1.19
N GLN A 425 -17.18 4.89 0.41
CA GLN A 425 -16.24 3.98 -0.26
C GLN A 425 -15.20 3.38 0.70
N LEU A 426 -15.08 3.90 1.93
CA LEU A 426 -14.15 3.43 2.96
C LEU A 426 -14.69 2.23 3.77
N ASN A 427 -15.46 1.35 3.15
CA ASN A 427 -16.14 0.22 3.79
C ASN A 427 -15.19 -0.76 4.49
N ASN A 428 -13.95 -0.88 4.00
CA ASN A 428 -12.90 -1.71 4.61
C ASN A 428 -12.12 -0.99 5.74
N MET A 429 -12.45 0.29 6.03
CA MET A 429 -11.78 1.15 7.02
C MET A 429 -12.80 1.77 7.98
N THR A 430 -13.62 0.94 8.61
CA THR A 430 -14.83 1.33 9.36
C THR A 430 -14.59 2.43 10.42
N GLN A 431 -13.47 2.37 11.14
CA GLN A 431 -13.14 3.39 12.15
C GLN A 431 -12.78 4.74 11.53
N VAL A 432 -12.00 4.71 10.43
CA VAL A 432 -11.62 5.93 9.69
C VAL A 432 -12.86 6.55 9.05
N GLN A 433 -13.70 5.74 8.43
CA GLN A 433 -14.98 6.15 7.86
C GLN A 433 -15.85 6.85 8.91
N ALA A 434 -16.07 6.23 10.07
CA ALA A 434 -16.89 6.78 11.14
C ALA A 434 -16.34 8.12 11.65
N MET A 435 -15.02 8.25 11.82
CA MET A 435 -14.37 9.49 12.25
C MET A 435 -14.55 10.63 11.23
N ILE A 436 -14.37 10.33 9.93
CA ILE A 436 -14.56 11.29 8.85
C ILE A 436 -16.02 11.75 8.81
N GLN A 437 -16.97 10.81 8.82
CA GLN A 437 -18.40 11.11 8.80
C GLN A 437 -18.84 11.96 10.00
N ALA A 438 -18.38 11.65 11.20
CA ALA A 438 -18.64 12.44 12.39
C ALA A 438 -18.06 13.86 12.28
N THR A 439 -16.91 14.01 11.65
CA THR A 439 -16.28 15.33 11.42
C THR A 439 -17.09 16.17 10.44
N ILE A 440 -17.49 15.59 9.31
CA ILE A 440 -18.30 16.27 8.30
C ILE A 440 -19.69 16.61 8.85
N ALA A 441 -20.32 15.71 9.59
CA ALA A 441 -21.62 15.96 10.23
C ALA A 441 -21.57 17.16 11.18
N ARG A 442 -20.51 17.29 12.00
CA ARG A 442 -20.31 18.47 12.86
C ARG A 442 -20.15 19.76 12.06
N LYS A 443 -19.42 19.73 10.92
CA LYS A 443 -19.28 20.90 10.04
C LYS A 443 -20.62 21.32 9.44
N LEU A 444 -21.43 20.37 8.96
CA LEU A 444 -22.77 20.62 8.44
C LEU A 444 -23.70 21.22 9.50
N ALA A 445 -23.72 20.66 10.71
CA ALA A 445 -24.51 21.20 11.83
C ALA A 445 -24.08 22.65 12.20
N THR A 446 -22.79 22.95 12.12
CA THR A 446 -22.28 24.32 12.34
C THR A 446 -22.78 25.27 11.26
N LEU A 447 -22.83 24.86 9.98
CA LEU A 447 -23.37 25.71 8.90
C LEU A 447 -24.85 26.01 9.09
N GLU A 448 -25.65 25.03 9.53
CA GLU A 448 -27.10 25.28 9.83
C GLU A 448 -27.31 26.32 10.91
N LEU A 449 -26.38 26.43 11.87
CA LEU A 449 -26.43 27.48 12.91
C LEU A 449 -25.99 28.85 12.39
N LEU A 450 -25.09 28.90 11.41
CA LEU A 450 -24.57 30.12 10.79
C LEU A 450 -25.54 30.73 9.75
N GLN A 451 -26.47 29.93 9.24
CA GLN A 451 -27.48 30.32 8.25
C GLN A 451 -28.78 30.86 8.91
N LYS A 452 -28.96 30.63 10.21
CA LYS A 452 -30.04 31.17 11.04
C LYS A 452 -29.68 32.54 11.59
#